data_42ef699ae9a4b01fd4c051f2951f991c
#
_entry.id   42ef699ae9a4b01fd4c051f2951f991c
#
_cell.length_a   1.000
_cell.length_b   1.000
_cell.length_c   1.000
_cell.angle_alpha   90.00
_cell.angle_beta   90.00
_cell.angle_gamma   90.00
#
_symmetry.space_group_name_H-M   'P 1'
#
loop_
_entity.id
_entity.type
_entity.pdbx_description
1 polymer ?
#
loop_
_entity_poly.entity_id
_entity_poly.type
_entity_poly.pdbx_seq_one_letter_code
_entity_poly.pdbx_strand_id
1 'polypeptide(L)'
;MRILAFAFLALLYSMMNRPPELHCSVRSLVKPPLLSRQQLFKVFALLVVEVFCSLPVSAQASVPEFPNVEYARADTSRLLLDVYLPDGYVPPYPVVVWIHGGGWRSGSKENVQGIFLTLAGYALVSIDYRLSQHAVFPAQIHDCKAAIRWVRARASTYGFDPDRIGVWGSSAGGHLASLVGTAEPGDSLEGALGDFTSVSSSVRAVCDWFGPSNLTTIYLFPSSIDHASPNGPESRLIGAPILSNRDLAWRASPLAYVDPGDPPFLIMHGTADVSVPYHQSVELDSVLRGAGVPVDFRSYPGEGHGGGVFSTDSIRQRVREFFDKTLLPGVTAVREWHEEDHKERIRSYPNPCNPKTTIEYDLEADGRATLRLYDMLGREARTLVDADQNAGRHKVSLDGSSLSSGLYILRLSVPDNSMHHLKIAIVR
;
A
#
# COMPACT_ATOMS: atom_id res chain seq x y z
N MET A 1 24.96 4.37 -2.66
CA MET A 1 25.29 2.96 -2.99
C MET A 1 25.87 2.75 -4.40
N ARG A 2 25.39 3.36 -5.46
CA ARG A 2 25.95 3.22 -6.82
C ARG A 2 27.42 3.65 -6.95
N ILE A 3 27.85 4.68 -6.20
CA ILE A 3 29.23 5.20 -6.22
C ILE A 3 30.21 4.23 -5.53
N LEU A 4 29.81 3.55 -4.46
CA LEU A 4 30.63 2.55 -3.76
C LEU A 4 30.81 1.26 -4.57
N ALA A 5 29.81 0.84 -5.32
CA ALA A 5 29.89 -0.31 -6.21
C ALA A 5 30.83 -0.05 -7.40
N PHE A 6 30.81 1.16 -7.95
CA PHE A 6 31.74 1.55 -9.04
C PHE A 6 33.18 1.66 -8.56
N ALA A 7 33.41 2.19 -7.35
CA ALA A 7 34.75 2.28 -6.76
C ALA A 7 35.33 0.89 -6.44
N PHE A 8 34.49 -0.05 -5.99
CA PHE A 8 34.90 -1.43 -5.69
C PHE A 8 35.22 -2.22 -6.97
N LEU A 9 34.42 -2.05 -8.03
CA LEU A 9 34.67 -2.64 -9.36
C LEU A 9 35.96 -2.10 -9.99
N ALA A 10 36.22 -0.80 -9.85
CA ALA A 10 37.46 -0.18 -10.35
C ALA A 10 38.68 -0.68 -9.57
N LEU A 11 38.56 -0.93 -8.26
CA LEU A 11 39.63 -1.49 -7.43
C LEU A 11 39.93 -2.94 -7.81
N LEU A 12 38.94 -3.75 -8.05
CA LEU A 12 39.08 -5.15 -8.51
C LEU A 12 39.67 -5.23 -9.90
N TYR A 13 39.26 -4.35 -10.82
CA TYR A 13 39.86 -4.29 -12.19
C TYR A 13 41.32 -3.87 -12.14
N SER A 14 41.69 -2.95 -11.24
CA SER A 14 43.07 -2.55 -11.02
C SER A 14 43.94 -3.66 -10.41
N MET A 15 43.38 -4.49 -9.53
CA MET A 15 44.09 -5.63 -8.92
C MET A 15 44.28 -6.80 -9.90
N MET A 16 43.42 -6.96 -10.89
CA MET A 16 43.48 -8.03 -11.88
C MET A 16 44.46 -7.73 -13.04
N ASN A 17 44.81 -6.47 -13.27
CA ASN A 17 45.65 -6.04 -14.41
C ASN A 17 47.05 -5.54 -14.05
N ARG A 18 47.56 -5.82 -12.82
CA ARG A 18 48.96 -5.53 -12.49
C ARG A 18 49.92 -6.59 -13.10
N PRO A 19 50.95 -6.19 -13.82
CA PRO A 19 52.00 -7.11 -14.27
C PRO A 19 52.82 -7.61 -13.07
N PRO A 20 53.43 -8.81 -13.14
CA PRO A 20 54.21 -9.37 -12.06
C PRO A 20 55.61 -8.70 -12.03
N GLU A 21 55.90 -7.96 -10.99
CA GLU A 21 57.29 -7.50 -10.71
C GLU A 21 57.77 -7.99 -9.34
N LEU A 22 58.84 -8.79 -9.46
CA LEU A 22 60.09 -8.89 -8.70
C LEU A 22 60.09 -9.20 -7.21
N HIS A 23 60.70 -10.37 -6.98
CA HIS A 23 61.46 -10.91 -5.87
C HIS A 23 61.80 -10.00 -4.69
N CYS A 24 61.33 -10.41 -3.52
CA CYS A 24 62.15 -10.37 -2.32
C CYS A 24 61.85 -11.58 -1.44
N SER A 25 62.89 -12.25 -1.01
CA SER A 25 62.95 -13.49 -0.25
C SER A 25 62.56 -13.25 1.22
N VAL A 26 61.50 -13.88 1.71
CA VAL A 26 61.31 -14.20 3.15
C VAL A 26 60.60 -15.55 3.29
N ARG A 27 61.15 -16.35 4.19
CA ARG A 27 60.81 -17.76 4.48
C ARG A 27 59.35 -17.97 4.93
N SER A 28 58.80 -19.08 4.42
CA SER A 28 57.82 -20.02 4.99
C SER A 28 56.69 -19.45 5.84
N LEU A 29 55.56 -19.16 5.19
CA LEU A 29 54.23 -19.34 5.75
C LEU A 29 53.39 -20.06 4.68
N VAL A 30 52.65 -21.07 5.11
CA VAL A 30 51.79 -21.92 4.26
C VAL A 30 50.88 -21.04 3.43
N LYS A 31 51.07 -20.99 2.13
CA LYS A 31 50.18 -20.28 1.20
C LYS A 31 48.82 -21.03 1.17
N PRO A 32 47.69 -20.36 1.40
CA PRO A 32 46.41 -20.99 1.09
C PRO A 32 46.38 -21.30 -0.43
N PRO A 33 45.70 -22.36 -0.84
CA PRO A 33 45.63 -22.74 -2.24
C PRO A 33 44.98 -21.59 -3.04
N LEU A 34 45.68 -21.09 -4.02
CA LEU A 34 45.18 -20.09 -4.97
C LEU A 34 44.05 -20.76 -5.79
N LEU A 35 42.84 -20.29 -5.58
CA LEU A 35 41.67 -20.72 -6.38
C LEU A 35 41.95 -20.43 -7.86
N SER A 36 41.68 -21.39 -8.72
CA SER A 36 41.81 -21.20 -10.17
C SER A 36 40.84 -20.11 -10.66
N ARG A 37 41.13 -19.47 -11.79
CA ARG A 37 40.25 -18.45 -12.40
C ARG A 37 38.80 -18.94 -12.54
N GLN A 38 38.59 -20.23 -12.83
CA GLN A 38 37.27 -20.84 -12.93
C GLN A 38 36.57 -20.99 -11.55
N GLN A 39 37.36 -21.26 -10.50
CA GLN A 39 36.82 -21.34 -9.13
C GLN A 39 36.47 -19.95 -8.58
N LEU A 40 37.31 -18.94 -8.85
CA LEU A 40 37.01 -17.54 -8.52
C LEU A 40 35.76 -17.04 -9.25
N PHE A 41 35.59 -17.39 -10.54
CA PHE A 41 34.40 -17.05 -11.30
C PHE A 41 33.12 -17.71 -10.75
N LYS A 42 33.22 -18.97 -10.31
CA LYS A 42 32.10 -19.68 -9.67
C LYS A 42 31.73 -19.07 -8.31
N VAL A 43 32.73 -18.74 -7.49
CA VAL A 43 32.50 -18.07 -6.19
C VAL A 43 31.92 -16.67 -6.40
N PHE A 44 32.41 -15.93 -7.40
CA PHE A 44 31.86 -14.61 -7.75
C PHE A 44 30.43 -14.70 -8.30
N ALA A 45 30.16 -15.70 -9.16
CA ALA A 45 28.80 -15.93 -9.66
C ALA A 45 27.84 -16.35 -8.53
N LEU A 46 28.28 -17.16 -7.55
CA LEU A 46 27.48 -17.50 -6.37
C LEU A 46 27.21 -16.28 -5.48
N LEU A 47 28.24 -15.48 -5.19
CA LEU A 47 28.10 -14.25 -4.40
C LEU A 47 27.20 -13.20 -5.05
N VAL A 48 27.29 -13.07 -6.38
CA VAL A 48 26.40 -12.19 -7.13
C VAL A 48 24.96 -12.69 -7.08
N VAL A 49 24.74 -14.00 -7.17
CA VAL A 49 23.39 -14.59 -7.05
C VAL A 49 22.85 -14.41 -5.62
N GLU A 50 23.66 -14.61 -4.57
CA GLU A 50 23.22 -14.39 -3.18
C GLU A 50 22.93 -12.90 -2.89
N VAL A 51 23.73 -11.98 -3.42
CA VAL A 51 23.48 -10.53 -3.26
C VAL A 51 22.24 -10.08 -4.04
N PHE A 52 21.95 -10.67 -5.21
CA PHE A 52 20.73 -10.37 -5.95
C PHE A 52 19.48 -11.09 -5.40
N CYS A 53 19.64 -12.26 -4.77
CA CYS A 53 18.53 -12.95 -4.07
C CYS A 53 18.20 -12.32 -2.70
N SER A 54 19.13 -11.60 -2.09
CA SER A 54 18.91 -10.92 -0.79
C SER A 54 18.54 -9.45 -0.91
N LEU A 55 18.47 -8.90 -2.13
CA LEU A 55 17.82 -7.59 -2.31
C LEU A 55 16.32 -7.81 -2.02
N PRO A 56 15.75 -7.06 -1.05
CA PRO A 56 14.31 -7.08 -0.90
C PRO A 56 13.75 -6.73 -2.28
N VAL A 57 12.78 -7.51 -2.74
CA VAL A 57 11.96 -7.12 -3.90
C VAL A 57 11.47 -5.73 -3.54
N SER A 58 12.12 -4.70 -4.09
CA SER A 58 11.64 -3.34 -3.94
C SER A 58 10.23 -3.42 -4.50
N ALA A 59 9.24 -3.19 -3.65
CA ALA A 59 7.87 -3.07 -4.07
C ALA A 59 7.88 -2.12 -5.25
N GLN A 60 7.73 -2.67 -6.44
CA GLN A 60 7.56 -1.87 -7.65
C GLN A 60 6.31 -1.08 -7.36
N ALA A 61 6.43 0.25 -7.27
CA ALA A 61 5.28 1.10 -7.05
C ALA A 61 4.27 0.71 -8.13
N SER A 62 3.14 0.14 -7.72
CA SER A 62 2.10 -0.20 -8.69
C SER A 62 1.67 1.09 -9.35
N VAL A 63 1.66 1.11 -10.65
CA VAL A 63 1.22 2.26 -11.44
C VAL A 63 -0.30 2.30 -11.36
N PRO A 64 -0.93 3.44 -11.07
CA PRO A 64 -2.38 3.52 -11.07
C PRO A 64 -2.93 3.27 -12.48
N GLU A 65 -4.05 2.54 -12.60
CA GLU A 65 -4.75 2.36 -13.87
C GLU A 65 -5.28 3.69 -14.40
N PHE A 66 -5.69 4.59 -13.50
CA PHE A 66 -6.16 5.92 -13.86
C PHE A 66 -5.41 6.97 -13.02
N PRO A 67 -4.27 7.48 -13.52
CA PRO A 67 -3.52 8.54 -12.85
C PRO A 67 -4.12 9.92 -13.10
N ASN A 68 -3.98 10.81 -12.12
CA ASN A 68 -4.27 12.25 -12.26
C ASN A 68 -5.71 12.56 -12.68
N VAL A 69 -6.67 11.80 -12.18
CA VAL A 69 -8.10 12.05 -12.44
C VAL A 69 -8.54 13.27 -11.62
N GLU A 70 -9.13 14.26 -12.27
CA GLU A 70 -9.67 15.43 -11.58
C GLU A 70 -11.02 15.08 -10.94
N TYR A 71 -11.12 15.19 -9.60
CA TYR A 71 -12.36 14.93 -8.88
C TYR A 71 -13.10 16.20 -8.49
N ALA A 72 -12.40 17.31 -8.39
CA ALA A 72 -12.97 18.63 -8.12
C ALA A 72 -12.00 19.74 -8.55
N ARG A 73 -12.52 20.97 -8.54
CA ARG A 73 -11.72 22.17 -8.76
C ARG A 73 -12.10 23.23 -7.72
N ALA A 74 -11.10 23.74 -7.01
CA ALA A 74 -11.26 24.85 -6.09
C ALA A 74 -10.57 26.09 -6.69
N ASP A 75 -11.33 27.06 -7.14
CA ASP A 75 -10.85 28.21 -7.91
C ASP A 75 -9.97 27.75 -9.10
N THR A 76 -8.68 28.06 -9.08
CA THR A 76 -7.71 27.65 -10.10
C THR A 76 -7.03 26.31 -9.80
N SER A 77 -7.20 25.76 -8.59
CA SER A 77 -6.55 24.53 -8.14
C SER A 77 -7.32 23.30 -8.59
N ARG A 78 -6.68 22.45 -9.37
CA ARG A 78 -7.19 21.11 -9.70
C ARG A 78 -6.93 20.18 -8.53
N LEU A 79 -7.95 19.45 -8.10
CA LEU A 79 -7.83 18.41 -7.09
C LEU A 79 -7.85 17.05 -7.78
N LEU A 80 -6.76 16.31 -7.63
CA LEU A 80 -6.49 15.10 -8.39
C LEU A 80 -6.51 13.88 -7.48
N LEU A 81 -6.83 12.75 -8.07
CA LEU A 81 -6.71 11.44 -7.44
C LEU A 81 -6.12 10.43 -8.42
N ASP A 82 -5.59 9.34 -7.86
CA ASP A 82 -5.15 8.17 -8.61
C ASP A 82 -6.02 6.98 -8.24
N VAL A 83 -6.40 6.18 -9.24
CA VAL A 83 -7.20 4.97 -9.04
C VAL A 83 -6.34 3.74 -9.35
N TYR A 84 -6.29 2.83 -8.40
CA TYR A 84 -5.66 1.51 -8.51
C TYR A 84 -6.75 0.45 -8.43
N LEU A 85 -6.90 -0.34 -9.48
CA LEU A 85 -7.88 -1.41 -9.51
C LEU A 85 -7.27 -2.77 -9.12
N PRO A 86 -8.07 -3.68 -8.55
CA PRO A 86 -7.61 -5.02 -8.24
C PRO A 86 -7.51 -5.87 -9.50
N ASP A 87 -6.30 -6.35 -9.81
CA ASP A 87 -6.11 -7.28 -10.93
C ASP A 87 -6.68 -8.66 -10.60
N GLY A 88 -7.43 -9.23 -11.54
CA GLY A 88 -7.98 -10.57 -11.41
C GLY A 88 -9.29 -10.69 -10.61
N TYR A 89 -9.88 -9.59 -10.19
CA TYR A 89 -11.18 -9.55 -9.50
C TYR A 89 -12.29 -9.01 -10.41
N VAL A 90 -13.53 -9.32 -10.04
CA VAL A 90 -14.72 -8.89 -10.81
C VAL A 90 -15.43 -7.77 -10.06
N PRO A 91 -15.79 -6.65 -10.73
CA PRO A 91 -16.55 -5.57 -10.09
C PRO A 91 -17.96 -6.05 -9.67
N PRO A 92 -18.62 -5.37 -8.71
CA PRO A 92 -18.18 -4.11 -8.10
C PRO A 92 -17.16 -4.29 -6.97
N TYR A 93 -16.09 -3.48 -6.98
CA TYR A 93 -15.02 -3.54 -6.00
C TYR A 93 -15.34 -2.71 -4.75
N PRO A 94 -15.14 -3.22 -3.53
CA PRO A 94 -15.06 -2.36 -2.34
C PRO A 94 -13.91 -1.37 -2.49
N VAL A 95 -14.08 -0.14 -1.99
CA VAL A 95 -13.12 0.94 -2.19
C VAL A 95 -12.51 1.37 -0.88
N VAL A 96 -11.19 1.58 -0.86
CA VAL A 96 -10.52 2.29 0.22
C VAL A 96 -9.94 3.60 -0.33
N VAL A 97 -10.36 4.73 0.25
CA VAL A 97 -9.80 6.04 -0.08
C VAL A 97 -8.63 6.31 0.85
N TRP A 98 -7.44 6.48 0.26
CA TRP A 98 -6.22 6.81 0.98
C TRP A 98 -6.00 8.32 1.04
N ILE A 99 -5.74 8.84 2.25
CA ILE A 99 -5.44 10.24 2.53
C ILE A 99 -4.01 10.34 3.09
N HIS A 100 -3.13 11.02 2.38
CA HIS A 100 -1.72 11.15 2.75
C HIS A 100 -1.51 12.03 3.99
N GLY A 101 -0.42 11.78 4.71
CA GLY A 101 0.07 12.61 5.81
C GLY A 101 0.85 13.85 5.32
N GLY A 102 1.65 14.43 6.22
CA GLY A 102 2.53 15.56 5.90
C GLY A 102 2.17 16.86 6.62
N GLY A 103 1.50 16.78 7.80
CA GLY A 103 1.16 17.93 8.63
C GLY A 103 0.28 18.95 7.92
N TRP A 104 -0.58 18.49 7.00
CA TRP A 104 -1.44 19.31 6.12
C TRP A 104 -0.68 20.33 5.24
N ARG A 105 0.67 20.23 5.15
CA ARG A 105 1.56 21.18 4.46
C ARG A 105 2.33 20.56 3.31
N SER A 106 2.44 19.25 3.28
CA SER A 106 3.22 18.50 2.31
C SER A 106 2.59 17.14 2.05
N GLY A 107 3.17 16.37 1.14
CA GLY A 107 2.62 15.11 0.71
C GLY A 107 1.75 15.27 -0.53
N SER A 108 1.37 14.16 -1.10
CA SER A 108 0.51 14.06 -2.28
C SER A 108 -0.09 12.66 -2.38
N LYS A 109 -1.02 12.47 -3.30
CA LYS A 109 -1.59 11.17 -3.67
C LYS A 109 -0.54 10.11 -4.06
N GLU A 110 0.68 10.51 -4.39
CA GLU A 110 1.79 9.61 -4.70
C GLU A 110 2.38 8.95 -3.45
N ASN A 111 2.12 9.50 -2.24
CA ASN A 111 2.54 8.93 -0.96
C ASN A 111 1.57 7.84 -0.47
N VAL A 112 1.32 6.83 -1.27
CA VAL A 112 0.30 5.82 -1.03
C VAL A 112 0.84 4.63 -0.21
N GLN A 113 0.06 4.15 0.77
CA GLN A 113 0.42 3.01 1.62
C GLN A 113 -0.40 1.75 1.32
N GLY A 114 -1.60 1.91 0.78
CA GLY A 114 -2.63 0.88 0.70
C GLY A 114 -2.58 -0.04 -0.51
N ILE A 115 -1.57 0.03 -1.37
CA ILE A 115 -1.52 -0.72 -2.65
C ILE A 115 -1.72 -2.22 -2.47
N PHE A 116 -1.25 -2.81 -1.36
CA PHE A 116 -1.44 -4.24 -1.08
C PHE A 116 -2.93 -4.66 -1.00
N LEU A 117 -3.86 -3.72 -0.78
CA LEU A 117 -5.29 -4.01 -0.77
C LEU A 117 -5.82 -4.37 -2.16
N THR A 118 -5.16 -3.91 -3.23
CA THR A 118 -5.56 -4.32 -4.58
C THR A 118 -5.34 -5.80 -4.82
N LEU A 119 -4.35 -6.41 -4.13
CA LEU A 119 -4.12 -7.86 -4.17
C LEU A 119 -5.20 -8.65 -3.40
N ALA A 120 -6.07 -7.96 -2.66
CA ALA A 120 -7.18 -8.52 -1.89
C ALA A 120 -8.56 -8.16 -2.46
N GLY A 121 -8.62 -7.62 -3.68
CA GLY A 121 -9.86 -7.32 -4.38
C GLY A 121 -10.46 -5.94 -4.11
N TYR A 122 -9.74 -5.05 -3.44
CA TYR A 122 -10.15 -3.67 -3.20
C TYR A 122 -9.67 -2.76 -4.32
N ALA A 123 -10.50 -1.83 -4.74
CA ALA A 123 -10.02 -0.65 -5.44
C ALA A 123 -9.43 0.32 -4.39
N LEU A 124 -8.28 0.92 -4.71
CA LEU A 124 -7.67 1.94 -3.89
C LEU A 124 -7.72 3.28 -4.64
N VAL A 125 -8.16 4.33 -3.96
CA VAL A 125 -8.21 5.69 -4.49
C VAL A 125 -7.35 6.59 -3.62
N SER A 126 -6.21 7.05 -4.12
CA SER A 126 -5.31 7.96 -3.43
C SER A 126 -5.59 9.39 -3.83
N ILE A 127 -5.84 10.28 -2.88
CA ILE A 127 -6.31 11.64 -3.16
C ILE A 127 -5.30 12.71 -2.77
N ASP A 128 -5.24 13.79 -3.55
CA ASP A 128 -4.70 15.07 -3.13
C ASP A 128 -5.79 15.87 -2.40
N TYR A 129 -5.39 16.74 -1.48
CA TYR A 129 -6.22 17.76 -0.87
C TYR A 129 -5.44 19.09 -0.78
N ARG A 130 -6.12 20.22 -0.67
CA ARG A 130 -5.45 21.53 -0.54
C ARG A 130 -4.63 21.58 0.73
N LEU A 131 -3.35 21.89 0.59
CA LEU A 131 -2.44 22.05 1.71
C LEU A 131 -2.66 23.39 2.41
N SER A 132 -2.30 23.51 3.68
CA SER A 132 -2.59 24.65 4.54
C SER A 132 -1.98 25.97 4.06
N GLN A 133 -0.95 25.95 3.21
CA GLN A 133 -0.44 27.14 2.54
C GLN A 133 -1.29 27.61 1.37
N HIS A 134 -2.21 26.79 0.87
CA HIS A 134 -3.12 27.15 -0.23
C HIS A 134 -4.51 27.52 0.29
N ALA A 135 -4.99 26.84 1.33
CA ALA A 135 -6.26 27.13 1.97
C ALA A 135 -6.26 26.59 3.42
N VAL A 136 -6.91 27.32 4.31
CA VAL A 136 -7.04 26.90 5.71
C VAL A 136 -8.26 26.01 5.90
N PHE A 137 -8.34 25.32 7.06
CA PHE A 137 -9.52 24.56 7.47
C PHE A 137 -10.79 25.45 7.39
N PRO A 138 -11.89 24.90 6.84
CA PRO A 138 -12.20 23.50 6.56
C PRO A 138 -11.90 23.01 5.12
N ALA A 139 -11.04 23.70 4.36
CA ALA A 139 -10.79 23.35 2.96
C ALA A 139 -10.37 21.88 2.78
N GLN A 140 -9.52 21.36 3.66
CA GLN A 140 -8.97 19.99 3.57
C GLN A 140 -10.08 18.93 3.69
N ILE A 141 -10.95 19.08 4.67
CA ILE A 141 -12.07 18.13 4.85
C ILE A 141 -13.12 18.25 3.75
N HIS A 142 -13.38 19.46 3.22
CA HIS A 142 -14.26 19.64 2.08
C HIS A 142 -13.72 18.91 0.83
N ASP A 143 -12.40 18.93 0.63
CA ASP A 143 -11.74 18.23 -0.47
C ASP A 143 -11.86 16.71 -0.30
N CYS A 144 -11.60 16.17 0.89
CA CYS A 144 -11.73 14.74 1.19
C CYS A 144 -13.17 14.25 0.96
N LYS A 145 -14.16 14.99 1.47
CA LYS A 145 -15.59 14.66 1.28
C LYS A 145 -16.01 14.76 -0.19
N ALA A 146 -15.51 15.74 -0.93
CA ALA A 146 -15.73 15.84 -2.38
C ALA A 146 -15.16 14.64 -3.14
N ALA A 147 -13.98 14.14 -2.75
CA ALA A 147 -13.39 12.94 -3.34
C ALA A 147 -14.25 11.69 -3.09
N ILE A 148 -14.79 11.51 -1.87
CA ILE A 148 -15.67 10.39 -1.54
C ILE A 148 -16.98 10.47 -2.32
N ARG A 149 -17.58 11.66 -2.45
CA ARG A 149 -18.75 11.87 -3.31
C ARG A 149 -18.47 11.51 -4.76
N TRP A 150 -17.30 11.90 -5.27
CA TRP A 150 -16.85 11.55 -6.60
C TRP A 150 -16.71 10.04 -6.77
N VAL A 151 -16.06 9.33 -5.84
CA VAL A 151 -15.91 7.87 -5.86
C VAL A 151 -17.26 7.19 -5.95
N ARG A 152 -18.23 7.60 -5.12
CA ARG A 152 -19.57 7.06 -5.11
C ARG A 152 -20.34 7.36 -6.38
N ALA A 153 -20.26 8.58 -6.89
CA ALA A 153 -20.97 8.99 -8.12
C ALA A 153 -20.39 8.32 -9.38
N ARG A 154 -19.10 7.99 -9.37
CA ARG A 154 -18.42 7.35 -10.50
C ARG A 154 -18.32 5.83 -10.38
N ALA A 155 -19.05 5.23 -9.44
CA ALA A 155 -18.99 3.81 -9.14
C ALA A 155 -19.16 2.94 -10.39
N SER A 156 -20.17 3.18 -11.21
CA SER A 156 -20.37 2.41 -12.45
C SER A 156 -19.26 2.58 -13.49
N THR A 157 -18.60 3.74 -13.51
CA THR A 157 -17.54 4.03 -14.49
C THR A 157 -16.26 3.25 -14.19
N TYR A 158 -15.91 3.12 -12.89
CA TYR A 158 -14.67 2.50 -12.44
C TYR A 158 -14.85 1.10 -11.84
N GLY A 159 -16.08 0.58 -11.82
CA GLY A 159 -16.41 -0.71 -11.23
C GLY A 159 -16.39 -0.70 -9.71
N PHE A 160 -16.57 0.44 -9.06
CA PHE A 160 -16.63 0.53 -7.60
C PHE A 160 -17.98 0.07 -7.05
N ASP A 161 -17.98 -0.33 -5.78
CA ASP A 161 -19.20 -0.50 -5.01
C ASP A 161 -19.51 0.78 -4.23
N PRO A 162 -20.59 1.50 -4.57
CA PRO A 162 -20.92 2.78 -3.93
C PRO A 162 -21.29 2.66 -2.45
N ASP A 163 -21.66 1.46 -2.01
CA ASP A 163 -22.08 1.18 -0.63
C ASP A 163 -20.95 0.62 0.22
N ARG A 164 -19.80 0.28 -0.36
CA ARG A 164 -18.65 -0.32 0.32
C ARG A 164 -17.40 0.55 0.20
N ILE A 165 -17.47 1.76 0.78
CA ILE A 165 -16.38 2.73 0.78
C ILE A 165 -15.85 2.87 2.21
N GLY A 166 -14.55 2.64 2.39
CA GLY A 166 -13.79 2.95 3.61
C GLY A 166 -12.77 4.06 3.35
N VAL A 167 -12.28 4.67 4.42
CA VAL A 167 -11.23 5.68 4.38
C VAL A 167 -10.06 5.26 5.25
N TRP A 168 -8.85 5.58 4.82
CA TRP A 168 -7.63 5.31 5.55
C TRP A 168 -6.64 6.46 5.36
N GLY A 169 -6.04 6.90 6.46
CA GLY A 169 -5.00 7.92 6.40
C GLY A 169 -3.96 7.77 7.51
N SER A 170 -2.85 8.51 7.37
CA SER A 170 -1.78 8.52 8.35
C SER A 170 -1.45 9.95 8.78
N SER A 171 -1.15 10.19 10.08
CA SER A 171 -0.79 11.51 10.60
C SER A 171 -1.87 12.55 10.27
N ALA A 172 -1.54 13.63 9.58
CA ALA A 172 -2.53 14.60 9.08
C ALA A 172 -3.64 13.94 8.22
N GLY A 173 -3.33 12.88 7.48
CA GLY A 173 -4.32 12.08 6.74
C GLY A 173 -5.19 11.23 7.66
N GLY A 174 -4.65 10.70 8.77
CA GLY A 174 -5.40 10.02 9.83
C GLY A 174 -6.42 10.94 10.50
N HIS A 175 -6.01 12.18 10.80
CA HIS A 175 -6.91 13.23 11.26
C HIS A 175 -8.06 13.49 10.27
N LEU A 176 -7.75 13.66 8.97
CA LEU A 176 -8.77 13.90 7.95
C LEU A 176 -9.66 12.68 7.73
N ALA A 177 -9.11 11.46 7.80
CA ALA A 177 -9.90 10.23 7.75
C ALA A 177 -10.86 10.12 8.93
N SER A 178 -10.40 10.47 10.14
CA SER A 178 -11.25 10.53 11.34
C SER A 178 -12.35 11.58 11.20
N LEU A 179 -12.04 12.79 10.69
CA LEU A 179 -13.05 13.80 10.40
C LEU A 179 -14.08 13.35 9.33
N VAL A 180 -13.65 12.62 8.31
CA VAL A 180 -14.57 12.04 7.32
C VAL A 180 -15.56 11.09 8.00
N GLY A 181 -15.07 10.28 8.96
CA GLY A 181 -15.90 9.30 9.65
C GLY A 181 -16.84 9.88 10.71
N THR A 182 -16.44 10.99 11.37
CA THR A 182 -17.20 11.55 12.48
C THR A 182 -18.08 12.74 12.10
N ALA A 183 -17.76 13.46 11.00
CA ALA A 183 -18.56 14.62 10.58
C ALA A 183 -19.70 14.19 9.65
N GLU A 184 -20.93 14.27 10.12
CA GLU A 184 -22.13 13.85 9.41
C GLU A 184 -22.55 14.82 8.27
N PRO A 185 -23.36 14.34 7.29
CA PRO A 185 -24.04 15.22 6.34
C PRO A 185 -24.97 16.19 7.07
N GLY A 186 -24.71 17.47 6.93
CA GLY A 186 -25.46 18.54 7.65
C GLY A 186 -24.58 19.36 8.58
N ASP A 187 -23.43 18.82 8.99
CA ASP A 187 -22.37 19.60 9.60
C ASP A 187 -21.76 20.59 8.61
N SER A 188 -21.22 21.69 9.14
CA SER A 188 -20.54 22.70 8.31
C SER A 188 -19.30 22.18 7.57
N LEU A 189 -18.91 20.93 7.81
CA LEU A 189 -17.78 20.24 7.21
C LEU A 189 -18.10 19.47 5.93
N GLU A 190 -19.37 19.36 5.52
CA GLU A 190 -19.72 18.69 4.25
C GLU A 190 -19.18 19.44 3.03
N GLY A 191 -19.26 20.74 3.03
CA GLY A 191 -18.84 21.60 1.91
C GLY A 191 -19.64 21.36 0.63
N ALA A 192 -19.49 22.27 -0.32
CA ALA A 192 -20.20 22.25 -1.60
C ALA A 192 -19.22 22.14 -2.80
N LEU A 193 -18.05 21.53 -2.59
CA LEU A 193 -17.03 21.40 -3.62
C LEU A 193 -17.32 20.24 -4.57
N GLY A 194 -17.06 20.43 -5.88
CA GLY A 194 -17.23 19.42 -6.93
C GLY A 194 -18.67 19.30 -7.45
N ASP A 195 -18.85 18.43 -8.43
CA ASP A 195 -20.11 18.29 -9.19
C ASP A 195 -21.18 17.44 -8.48
N PHE A 196 -20.80 16.68 -7.46
CA PHE A 196 -21.64 15.65 -6.84
C PHE A 196 -22.12 16.01 -5.43
N THR A 197 -22.50 17.25 -5.21
CA THR A 197 -22.89 17.77 -3.88
C THR A 197 -24.15 17.13 -3.28
N SER A 198 -24.97 16.51 -4.10
CA SER A 198 -26.16 15.76 -3.66
C SER A 198 -25.89 14.29 -3.31
N VAL A 199 -24.66 13.80 -3.56
CA VAL A 199 -24.24 12.43 -3.26
C VAL A 199 -23.67 12.38 -1.87
N SER A 200 -23.94 11.31 -1.11
CA SER A 200 -23.41 11.14 0.26
C SER A 200 -21.88 11.00 0.29
N SER A 201 -21.25 11.66 1.26
CA SER A 201 -19.82 11.51 1.59
C SER A 201 -19.57 10.52 2.73
N SER A 202 -20.61 9.87 3.27
CA SER A 202 -20.45 8.90 4.37
C SER A 202 -19.60 7.69 3.97
N VAL A 203 -18.92 7.11 4.95
CA VAL A 203 -18.07 5.92 4.76
C VAL A 203 -18.49 4.83 5.73
N ARG A 204 -18.15 3.57 5.43
CA ARG A 204 -18.48 2.41 6.28
C ARG A 204 -17.38 2.01 7.24
N ALA A 205 -16.18 2.55 7.11
CA ALA A 205 -15.04 2.18 7.94
C ALA A 205 -13.97 3.27 7.90
N VAL A 206 -13.31 3.50 9.02
CA VAL A 206 -12.20 4.44 9.16
C VAL A 206 -10.97 3.70 9.69
N CYS A 207 -9.83 3.83 9.00
CA CYS A 207 -8.55 3.41 9.52
C CYS A 207 -7.70 4.66 9.78
N ASP A 208 -7.43 4.94 11.04
CA ASP A 208 -6.60 6.06 11.49
C ASP A 208 -5.22 5.56 11.95
N TRP A 209 -4.20 5.96 11.25
CA TRP A 209 -2.83 5.76 11.69
C TRP A 209 -2.30 7.04 12.33
N PHE A 210 -2.16 7.02 13.65
CA PHE A 210 -1.54 8.07 14.47
C PHE A 210 -1.97 9.50 14.11
N GLY A 211 -3.24 9.71 13.81
CA GLY A 211 -3.80 11.03 13.51
C GLY A 211 -4.00 11.87 14.76
N PRO A 212 -3.80 13.20 14.68
CA PRO A 212 -4.31 14.11 15.70
C PRO A 212 -5.83 14.04 15.80
N SER A 213 -6.37 14.00 16.99
CA SER A 213 -7.83 13.89 17.23
C SER A 213 -8.42 15.09 17.98
N ASN A 214 -7.60 15.75 18.81
CA ASN A 214 -7.96 16.90 19.61
C ASN A 214 -6.89 17.98 19.54
N LEU A 215 -7.09 18.96 18.66
CA LEU A 215 -6.13 20.04 18.48
C LEU A 215 -6.10 21.03 19.64
N THR A 216 -7.07 20.94 20.57
CA THR A 216 -7.09 21.79 21.79
C THR A 216 -6.23 21.26 22.93
N THR A 217 -5.77 20.00 22.84
CA THR A 217 -4.97 19.32 23.87
C THR A 217 -3.63 18.81 23.37
N ILE A 218 -3.40 18.71 22.06
CA ILE A 218 -2.21 18.10 21.46
C ILE A 218 -0.89 18.67 22.02
N TYR A 219 -0.84 19.97 22.31
CA TYR A 219 0.33 20.65 22.82
C TYR A 219 0.60 20.40 24.34
N LEU A 220 -0.31 19.72 25.04
CA LEU A 220 -0.14 19.41 26.47
C LEU A 220 0.76 18.20 26.70
N PHE A 221 1.12 17.46 25.67
CA PHE A 221 1.90 16.23 25.76
C PHE A 221 3.27 16.39 25.10
N PRO A 222 4.27 15.63 25.54
CA PRO A 222 5.61 15.69 24.97
C PRO A 222 5.61 15.40 23.47
N SER A 223 6.25 16.26 22.70
CA SER A 223 6.44 16.13 21.26
C SER A 223 7.72 16.82 20.80
N SER A 224 8.32 16.37 19.72
CA SER A 224 9.42 17.05 19.03
C SER A 224 8.92 18.25 18.19
N ILE A 225 7.60 18.32 17.98
CA ILE A 225 6.93 19.41 17.27
C ILE A 225 6.37 20.39 18.31
N ASP A 226 6.66 21.68 18.15
CA ASP A 226 6.01 22.72 18.96
C ASP A 226 4.58 22.96 18.44
N HIS A 227 3.65 22.15 18.93
CA HIS A 227 2.22 22.25 18.60
C HIS A 227 1.57 23.54 19.13
N ALA A 228 2.17 24.18 20.16
CA ALA A 228 1.68 25.46 20.70
C ALA A 228 2.12 26.64 19.84
N SER A 229 3.09 26.47 18.96
CA SER A 229 3.64 27.52 18.12
C SER A 229 2.57 28.18 17.23
N PRO A 230 2.57 29.51 17.11
CA PRO A 230 1.75 30.20 16.12
C PRO A 230 2.06 29.78 14.67
N ASN A 231 3.24 29.19 14.44
CA ASN A 231 3.69 28.65 13.17
C ASN A 231 3.66 27.12 13.13
N GLY A 232 3.14 26.47 14.17
CA GLY A 232 2.93 25.02 14.23
C GLY A 232 1.98 24.51 13.16
N PRO A 233 2.00 23.20 12.89
CA PRO A 233 1.15 22.63 11.84
C PRO A 233 -0.35 22.89 12.06
N GLU A 234 -0.82 22.80 13.31
CA GLU A 234 -2.22 23.01 13.69
C GLU A 234 -2.63 24.47 13.52
N SER A 235 -1.76 25.41 13.97
CA SER A 235 -2.02 26.85 13.80
C SER A 235 -2.09 27.23 12.32
N ARG A 236 -1.25 26.64 11.49
CA ARG A 236 -1.29 26.83 10.03
C ARG A 236 -2.53 26.21 9.40
N LEU A 237 -2.96 25.04 9.88
CA LEU A 237 -4.17 24.37 9.42
C LEU A 237 -5.40 25.27 9.63
N ILE A 238 -5.58 25.81 10.84
CA ILE A 238 -6.74 26.66 11.15
C ILE A 238 -6.56 28.12 10.73
N GLY A 239 -5.37 28.51 10.25
CA GLY A 239 -5.05 29.87 9.82
C GLY A 239 -4.90 30.88 10.97
N ALA A 240 -4.74 30.41 12.21
CA ALA A 240 -4.63 31.24 13.41
C ALA A 240 -3.87 30.50 14.54
N PRO A 241 -3.21 31.21 15.47
CA PRO A 241 -2.56 30.57 16.61
C PRO A 241 -3.56 29.76 17.45
N ILE A 242 -3.29 28.44 17.64
CA ILE A 242 -4.26 27.53 18.27
C ILE A 242 -4.55 27.88 19.72
N LEU A 243 -3.58 28.44 20.48
CA LEU A 243 -3.78 28.78 21.88
C LEU A 243 -4.79 29.88 22.10
N SER A 244 -4.91 30.84 21.17
CA SER A 244 -5.87 31.96 21.23
C SER A 244 -7.11 31.75 20.37
N ASN A 245 -7.21 30.62 19.66
CA ASN A 245 -8.35 30.30 18.77
C ASN A 245 -8.88 28.87 19.04
N ARG A 246 -9.14 28.59 20.30
CA ARG A 246 -9.54 27.25 20.78
C ARG A 246 -10.82 26.74 20.12
N ASP A 247 -11.77 27.60 19.82
CA ASP A 247 -13.02 27.22 19.14
C ASP A 247 -12.74 26.75 17.70
N LEU A 248 -11.82 27.40 16.98
CA LEU A 248 -11.40 26.94 15.66
C LEU A 248 -10.64 25.60 15.75
N ALA A 249 -9.74 25.47 16.75
CA ALA A 249 -9.01 24.24 17.00
C ALA A 249 -9.97 23.09 17.35
N TRP A 250 -10.98 23.33 18.17
CA TRP A 250 -12.00 22.35 18.49
C TRP A 250 -12.83 21.96 17.26
N ARG A 251 -13.29 22.91 16.48
CA ARG A 251 -14.01 22.65 15.22
C ARG A 251 -13.18 21.91 14.17
N ALA A 252 -11.86 21.96 14.24
CA ALA A 252 -10.98 21.20 13.41
C ALA A 252 -10.62 19.82 14.02
N SER A 253 -11.19 19.46 15.17
CA SER A 253 -10.88 18.21 15.87
C SER A 253 -11.96 17.15 15.59
N PRO A 254 -11.59 15.92 15.18
CA PRO A 254 -12.55 14.82 15.01
C PRO A 254 -13.42 14.57 16.24
N LEU A 255 -12.86 14.75 17.44
CA LEU A 255 -13.61 14.56 18.69
C LEU A 255 -14.83 15.46 18.82
N ALA A 256 -14.89 16.59 18.13
CA ALA A 256 -16.01 17.53 18.18
C ALA A 256 -17.31 16.97 17.55
N TYR A 257 -17.18 15.90 16.77
CA TYR A 257 -18.23 15.37 15.90
C TYR A 257 -18.60 13.91 16.20
N VAL A 258 -17.92 13.27 17.16
CA VAL A 258 -18.17 11.86 17.49
C VAL A 258 -19.62 11.67 17.95
N ASP A 259 -20.34 10.76 17.30
CA ASP A 259 -21.70 10.37 17.66
C ASP A 259 -21.92 8.85 17.52
N PRO A 260 -23.07 8.30 18.05
CA PRO A 260 -23.34 6.86 17.99
C PRO A 260 -23.55 6.29 16.58
N GLY A 261 -23.72 7.13 15.56
CA GLY A 261 -23.90 6.76 14.16
C GLY A 261 -22.61 6.55 13.41
N ASP A 262 -21.47 6.90 14.01
CA ASP A 262 -20.17 6.82 13.37
C ASP A 262 -19.79 5.38 12.92
N PRO A 263 -19.08 5.24 11.81
CA PRO A 263 -18.63 3.94 11.33
C PRO A 263 -17.59 3.31 12.27
N PRO A 264 -17.35 1.99 12.20
CA PRO A 264 -16.25 1.35 12.92
C PRO A 264 -14.87 1.96 12.62
N PHE A 265 -14.02 2.07 13.67
CA PHE A 265 -12.67 2.58 13.60
C PHE A 265 -11.62 1.49 13.85
N LEU A 266 -10.55 1.49 13.06
CA LEU A 266 -9.24 0.91 13.38
C LEU A 266 -8.28 2.06 13.69
N ILE A 267 -7.83 2.15 14.93
CA ILE A 267 -6.85 3.15 15.37
C ILE A 267 -5.53 2.45 15.64
N MET A 268 -4.42 2.96 15.08
CA MET A 268 -3.10 2.35 15.25
C MET A 268 -2.06 3.42 15.58
N HIS A 269 -1.32 3.26 16.71
CA HIS A 269 -0.37 4.26 17.17
C HIS A 269 0.84 3.66 17.89
N GLY A 270 2.03 4.19 17.64
CA GLY A 270 3.26 3.87 18.35
C GLY A 270 3.34 4.62 19.70
N THR A 271 3.67 3.92 20.79
CA THR A 271 3.67 4.56 22.12
C THR A 271 4.85 5.52 22.37
N ALA A 272 5.88 5.48 21.50
CA ALA A 272 7.03 6.39 21.52
C ALA A 272 6.97 7.43 20.39
N ASP A 273 5.78 7.70 19.85
CA ASP A 273 5.59 8.73 18.84
C ASP A 273 5.91 10.12 19.41
N VAL A 274 6.95 10.73 18.83
CA VAL A 274 7.43 12.07 19.20
C VAL A 274 6.88 13.17 18.28
N SER A 275 6.11 12.83 17.26
CA SER A 275 5.51 13.79 16.31
C SER A 275 4.07 14.09 16.67
N VAL A 276 3.22 13.05 16.77
CA VAL A 276 1.85 13.15 17.26
C VAL A 276 1.78 12.40 18.58
N PRO A 277 1.51 13.08 19.71
CA PRO A 277 1.46 12.41 20.99
C PRO A 277 0.47 11.25 21.02
N TYR A 278 0.91 10.07 21.49
CA TYR A 278 0.11 8.84 21.59
C TYR A 278 -1.25 9.06 22.28
N HIS A 279 -1.32 10.04 23.20
CA HIS A 279 -2.54 10.42 23.88
C HIS A 279 -3.68 10.80 22.93
N GLN A 280 -3.38 11.32 21.77
CA GLN A 280 -4.39 11.68 20.75
C GLN A 280 -5.25 10.47 20.36
N SER A 281 -4.63 9.32 20.11
CA SER A 281 -5.36 8.08 19.83
C SER A 281 -6.07 7.49 21.06
N VAL A 282 -5.49 7.63 22.25
CA VAL A 282 -6.14 7.19 23.50
C VAL A 282 -7.41 8.00 23.74
N GLU A 283 -7.39 9.31 23.53
CA GLU A 283 -8.54 10.19 23.70
C GLU A 283 -9.63 9.86 22.65
N LEU A 284 -9.25 9.66 21.39
CA LEU A 284 -10.17 9.27 20.33
C LEU A 284 -10.86 7.91 20.60
N ASP A 285 -10.10 6.89 20.99
CA ASP A 285 -10.64 5.57 21.36
C ASP A 285 -11.65 5.69 22.50
N SER A 286 -11.30 6.47 23.53
CA SER A 286 -12.15 6.65 24.70
C SER A 286 -13.48 7.31 24.35
N VAL A 287 -13.47 8.36 23.55
CA VAL A 287 -14.68 9.10 23.16
C VAL A 287 -15.56 8.28 22.22
N LEU A 288 -14.97 7.63 21.22
CA LEU A 288 -15.70 6.74 20.30
C LEU A 288 -16.37 5.59 21.04
N ARG A 289 -15.67 4.91 21.96
CA ARG A 289 -16.28 3.85 22.80
C ARG A 289 -17.36 4.39 23.71
N GLY A 290 -17.16 5.59 24.26
CA GLY A 290 -18.16 6.29 25.07
C GLY A 290 -19.48 6.56 24.30
N ALA A 291 -19.36 6.82 22.99
CA ALA A 291 -20.49 6.97 22.07
C ALA A 291 -21.08 5.61 21.58
N GLY A 292 -20.44 4.48 21.91
CA GLY A 292 -20.90 3.16 21.47
C GLY A 292 -20.36 2.76 20.07
N VAL A 293 -19.44 3.52 19.51
CA VAL A 293 -18.82 3.23 18.21
C VAL A 293 -17.87 2.02 18.35
N PRO A 294 -17.91 1.03 17.45
CA PRO A 294 -16.96 -0.08 17.45
C PRO A 294 -15.54 0.39 17.14
N VAL A 295 -14.59 0.15 18.05
CA VAL A 295 -13.17 0.54 17.89
C VAL A 295 -12.25 -0.66 18.08
N ASP A 296 -11.33 -0.87 17.14
CA ASP A 296 -10.15 -1.72 17.26
C ASP A 296 -8.92 -0.82 17.46
N PHE A 297 -8.55 -0.53 18.72
CA PHE A 297 -7.37 0.28 19.02
C PHE A 297 -6.14 -0.59 19.23
N ARG A 298 -5.08 -0.32 18.49
CA ARG A 298 -3.81 -1.04 18.52
C ARG A 298 -2.64 -0.13 18.88
N SER A 299 -2.06 -0.38 20.05
CA SER A 299 -0.87 0.28 20.55
C SER A 299 0.37 -0.55 20.20
N TYR A 300 1.43 0.13 19.74
CA TYR A 300 2.69 -0.52 19.40
C TYR A 300 3.80 0.00 20.34
N PRO A 301 4.15 -0.78 21.38
CA PRO A 301 5.12 -0.35 22.40
C PRO A 301 6.48 -0.03 21.80
N GLY A 302 7.01 1.16 22.10
CA GLY A 302 8.33 1.63 21.66
C GLY A 302 8.40 2.08 20.19
N GLU A 303 7.33 1.95 19.41
CA GLU A 303 7.30 2.43 18.02
C GLU A 303 7.02 3.93 17.95
N GLY A 304 7.59 4.57 16.92
CA GLY A 304 7.46 6.01 16.67
C GLY A 304 6.34 6.37 15.68
N HIS A 305 6.50 7.55 15.03
CA HIS A 305 5.57 8.11 14.06
C HIS A 305 5.72 7.45 12.68
N GLY A 306 5.12 6.28 12.50
CA GLY A 306 5.28 5.49 11.27
C GLY A 306 6.66 4.80 11.17
N GLY A 307 6.94 4.15 10.04
CA GLY A 307 8.13 3.31 9.88
C GLY A 307 8.05 2.03 10.73
N GLY A 308 9.20 1.38 10.98
CA GLY A 308 9.27 0.22 11.88
C GLY A 308 8.16 -0.81 11.63
N VAL A 309 7.36 -1.09 12.66
CA VAL A 309 6.26 -2.03 12.63
C VAL A 309 5.21 -1.70 11.56
N PHE A 310 4.96 -0.41 11.28
CA PHE A 310 3.96 0.03 10.30
C PHE A 310 4.27 -0.38 8.85
N SER A 311 5.49 -0.82 8.58
CA SER A 311 5.92 -1.34 7.28
C SER A 311 5.82 -2.86 7.15
N THR A 312 5.38 -3.56 8.19
CA THR A 312 5.37 -5.03 8.25
C THR A 312 4.12 -5.64 7.64
N ASP A 313 4.21 -6.89 7.19
CA ASP A 313 3.06 -7.63 6.67
C ASP A 313 1.98 -7.88 7.74
N SER A 314 2.36 -8.00 9.00
CA SER A 314 1.42 -8.12 10.13
C SER A 314 0.49 -6.90 10.23
N ILE A 315 1.00 -5.70 10.00
CA ILE A 315 0.19 -4.48 9.97
C ILE A 315 -0.71 -4.44 8.74
N ARG A 316 -0.18 -4.80 7.56
CA ARG A 316 -0.97 -4.89 6.32
C ARG A 316 -2.12 -5.87 6.46
N GLN A 317 -1.85 -7.03 7.05
CA GLN A 317 -2.86 -8.04 7.35
C GLN A 317 -3.94 -7.49 8.30
N ARG A 318 -3.56 -6.78 9.37
CA ARG A 318 -4.51 -6.17 10.32
C ARG A 318 -5.43 -5.15 9.65
N VAL A 319 -4.88 -4.27 8.80
CA VAL A 319 -5.67 -3.30 8.03
C VAL A 319 -6.62 -4.01 7.07
N ARG A 320 -6.16 -5.06 6.38
CA ARG A 320 -7.01 -5.87 5.51
C ARG A 320 -8.14 -6.54 6.28
N GLU A 321 -7.85 -7.25 7.38
CA GLU A 321 -8.85 -7.92 8.24
C GLU A 321 -9.94 -6.95 8.72
N PHE A 322 -9.54 -5.71 9.07
CA PHE A 322 -10.49 -4.68 9.46
C PHE A 322 -11.42 -4.29 8.31
N PHE A 323 -10.89 -4.04 7.11
CA PHE A 323 -11.73 -3.71 5.95
C PHE A 323 -12.54 -4.92 5.47
N ASP A 324 -12.01 -6.14 5.51
CA ASP A 324 -12.76 -7.36 5.20
C ASP A 324 -14.00 -7.48 6.12
N LYS A 325 -13.83 -7.26 7.43
CA LYS A 325 -14.91 -7.32 8.41
C LYS A 325 -15.97 -6.23 8.21
N THR A 326 -15.56 -5.04 7.79
CA THR A 326 -16.45 -3.86 7.77
C THR A 326 -17.05 -3.58 6.40
N LEU A 327 -16.32 -3.84 5.31
CA LEU A 327 -16.79 -3.59 3.95
C LEU A 327 -17.32 -4.84 3.25
N LEU A 328 -17.02 -6.05 3.78
CA LEU A 328 -17.49 -7.33 3.23
C LEU A 328 -18.31 -8.13 4.26
N PRO A 329 -19.28 -7.52 4.99
CA PRO A 329 -20.07 -8.25 5.98
C PRO A 329 -20.89 -9.34 5.28
N GLY A 330 -20.80 -10.58 5.75
CA GLY A 330 -21.50 -11.74 5.20
C GLY A 330 -20.70 -12.53 4.17
N VAL A 331 -19.57 -12.06 3.73
CA VAL A 331 -18.50 -12.92 3.18
C VAL A 331 -17.83 -13.59 4.39
N THR A 332 -18.54 -14.52 5.03
CA THR A 332 -17.94 -15.49 5.96
C THR A 332 -17.13 -16.48 5.13
N ALA A 333 -16.08 -15.98 4.59
CA ALA A 333 -14.92 -16.72 4.25
C ALA A 333 -13.76 -15.79 4.54
N VAL A 334 -13.44 -15.60 5.82
CA VAL A 334 -12.10 -15.93 6.19
C VAL A 334 -11.92 -17.37 5.65
N ARG A 335 -11.51 -17.54 4.42
CA ARG A 335 -10.60 -18.62 4.12
C ARG A 335 -9.42 -18.29 5.02
N GLU A 336 -9.44 -18.86 6.23
CA GLU A 336 -8.24 -19.08 6.98
C GLU A 336 -7.25 -19.59 5.95
N TRP A 337 -6.16 -18.88 5.82
CA TRP A 337 -4.99 -19.36 5.13
C TRP A 337 -4.46 -20.54 5.96
N HIS A 338 -5.18 -21.67 5.91
CA HIS A 338 -4.62 -22.94 6.27
C HIS A 338 -3.64 -23.27 5.14
N GLU A 339 -2.39 -23.34 5.48
CA GLU A 339 -1.31 -23.88 4.60
C GLU A 339 -1.69 -25.24 3.98
N GLU A 340 -2.73 -25.90 4.46
CA GLU A 340 -3.21 -27.20 4.01
C GLU A 340 -4.24 -27.19 2.87
N ASP A 341 -4.92 -26.03 2.56
CA ASP A 341 -5.94 -25.97 1.49
C ASP A 341 -5.42 -25.43 0.16
N HIS A 342 -4.14 -25.02 0.08
CA HIS A 342 -3.48 -24.81 -1.18
C HIS A 342 -2.97 -26.16 -1.75
N LYS A 343 -3.87 -26.98 -2.26
CA LYS A 343 -3.51 -27.76 -3.44
C LYS A 343 -3.16 -26.70 -4.49
N GLU A 344 -1.84 -26.49 -4.69
CA GLU A 344 -1.35 -25.65 -5.77
C GLU A 344 -2.05 -26.09 -7.05
N ARG A 345 -3.12 -25.38 -7.44
CA ARG A 345 -3.87 -25.69 -8.67
C ARG A 345 -3.02 -25.49 -9.91
N ILE A 346 -1.88 -24.81 -9.76
CA ILE A 346 -0.90 -24.60 -10.81
C ILE A 346 0.49 -24.62 -10.23
N ARG A 347 1.37 -25.41 -10.82
CA ARG A 347 2.79 -25.51 -10.44
C ARG A 347 3.68 -25.69 -11.67
N SER A 348 4.94 -25.32 -11.57
CA SER A 348 5.93 -25.52 -12.62
C SER A 348 7.19 -26.19 -12.08
N TYR A 349 7.74 -27.13 -12.84
CA TYR A 349 8.97 -27.79 -12.48
C TYR A 349 9.80 -28.11 -13.74
N PRO A 350 11.10 -27.74 -13.72
CA PRO A 350 11.81 -26.91 -12.73
C PRO A 350 11.39 -25.43 -12.75
N ASN A 351 11.45 -24.76 -11.60
CA ASN A 351 11.32 -23.31 -11.45
C ASN A 351 12.37 -22.83 -10.43
N PRO A 352 13.41 -22.09 -10.84
CA PRO A 352 13.67 -21.50 -12.17
C PRO A 352 13.80 -22.51 -13.31
N CYS A 353 13.34 -22.14 -14.49
CA CYS A 353 13.47 -22.97 -15.71
C CYS A 353 14.67 -22.55 -16.57
N ASN A 354 15.35 -23.55 -17.17
CA ASN A 354 16.50 -23.32 -18.06
C ASN A 354 16.53 -24.38 -19.21
N PRO A 355 16.11 -24.02 -20.40
CA PRO A 355 15.07 -23.04 -20.76
C PRO A 355 13.65 -23.63 -20.65
N LYS A 356 13.48 -24.92 -20.27
CA LYS A 356 12.22 -25.63 -20.32
C LYS A 356 11.68 -25.93 -18.93
N THR A 357 10.36 -25.82 -18.78
CA THR A 357 9.63 -26.26 -17.59
C THR A 357 8.32 -26.92 -17.98
N THR A 358 7.84 -27.83 -17.13
CA THR A 358 6.49 -28.39 -17.23
C THR A 358 5.58 -27.66 -16.26
N ILE A 359 4.46 -27.19 -16.76
CA ILE A 359 3.40 -26.57 -15.97
C ILE A 359 2.31 -27.61 -15.79
N GLU A 360 1.95 -27.88 -14.54
CA GLU A 360 0.83 -28.75 -14.18
C GLU A 360 -0.26 -27.90 -13.56
N TYR A 361 -1.54 -28.17 -13.90
CA TYR A 361 -2.69 -27.53 -13.28
C TYR A 361 -3.88 -28.46 -13.21
N ASP A 362 -4.77 -28.21 -12.24
CA ASP A 362 -5.96 -29.02 -11.99
C ASP A 362 -7.23 -28.22 -12.30
N LEU A 363 -8.18 -28.80 -13.08
CA LEU A 363 -9.51 -28.27 -13.35
C LEU A 363 -10.55 -29.07 -12.55
N GLU A 364 -11.45 -28.37 -11.84
CA GLU A 364 -12.52 -29.02 -11.07
C GLU A 364 -13.74 -29.35 -11.90
N ALA A 365 -13.93 -28.66 -13.03
CA ALA A 365 -15.07 -28.86 -13.95
C ALA A 365 -14.61 -28.78 -15.40
N ASP A 366 -15.39 -29.40 -16.29
CA ASP A 366 -15.22 -29.29 -17.72
C ASP A 366 -15.50 -27.86 -18.18
N GLY A 367 -14.76 -27.36 -19.17
CA GLY A 367 -15.00 -26.06 -19.80
C GLY A 367 -13.73 -25.37 -20.29
N ARG A 368 -13.87 -24.09 -20.66
CA ARG A 368 -12.77 -23.34 -21.23
C ARG A 368 -11.73 -22.98 -20.17
N ALA A 369 -10.48 -23.39 -20.42
CA ALA A 369 -9.33 -23.01 -19.65
C ALA A 369 -8.39 -22.15 -20.49
N THR A 370 -7.84 -21.07 -19.90
CA THR A 370 -6.79 -20.28 -20.53
C THR A 370 -5.57 -20.23 -19.63
N LEU A 371 -4.40 -20.48 -20.20
CA LEU A 371 -3.12 -20.39 -19.51
C LEU A 371 -2.20 -19.48 -20.29
N ARG A 372 -1.88 -18.31 -19.73
CA ARG A 372 -1.12 -17.26 -20.38
C ARG A 372 0.07 -16.83 -19.54
N LEU A 373 1.17 -16.52 -20.20
CA LEU A 373 2.41 -16.02 -19.60
C LEU A 373 2.53 -14.52 -19.86
N TYR A 374 2.80 -13.75 -18.81
CA TYR A 374 2.98 -12.30 -18.86
C TYR A 374 4.38 -11.92 -18.39
N ASP A 375 4.96 -10.88 -18.98
CA ASP A 375 6.15 -10.26 -18.44
C ASP A 375 5.81 -9.37 -17.22
N MET A 376 6.83 -8.84 -16.56
CA MET A 376 6.67 -7.99 -15.37
C MET A 376 6.03 -6.62 -15.66
N LEU A 377 5.82 -6.27 -16.92
CA LEU A 377 5.09 -5.08 -17.37
C LEU A 377 3.61 -5.39 -17.70
N GLY A 378 3.15 -6.63 -17.42
CA GLY A 378 1.80 -7.07 -17.71
C GLY A 378 1.51 -7.35 -19.18
N ARG A 379 2.52 -7.33 -20.06
CA ARG A 379 2.34 -7.64 -21.48
C ARG A 379 2.32 -9.16 -21.66
N GLU A 380 1.34 -9.64 -22.42
CA GLU A 380 1.27 -11.07 -22.76
C GLU A 380 2.51 -11.48 -23.56
N ALA A 381 3.31 -12.37 -22.98
CA ALA A 381 4.50 -12.93 -23.61
C ALA A 381 4.17 -14.20 -24.41
N ARG A 382 3.17 -14.99 -23.95
CA ARG A 382 2.73 -16.22 -24.63
C ARG A 382 1.40 -16.73 -24.09
N THR A 383 0.51 -17.20 -25.00
CA THR A 383 -0.60 -18.08 -24.65
C THR A 383 -0.13 -19.54 -24.75
N LEU A 384 -0.32 -20.32 -23.68
CA LEU A 384 0.06 -21.74 -23.58
C LEU A 384 -1.14 -22.66 -23.79
N VAL A 385 -2.32 -22.25 -23.30
CA VAL A 385 -3.59 -22.95 -23.44
C VAL A 385 -4.70 -21.92 -23.66
N ASP A 386 -5.60 -22.18 -24.59
CA ASP A 386 -6.86 -21.46 -24.76
C ASP A 386 -7.86 -22.43 -25.46
N ALA A 387 -8.44 -23.33 -24.66
CA ALA A 387 -9.29 -24.41 -25.18
C ALA A 387 -10.25 -24.94 -24.12
N ASP A 388 -11.31 -25.60 -24.56
CA ASP A 388 -12.17 -26.41 -23.71
C ASP A 388 -11.41 -27.67 -23.30
N GLN A 389 -11.43 -27.96 -22.00
CA GLN A 389 -10.74 -29.12 -21.38
C GLN A 389 -11.67 -29.79 -20.37
N ASN A 390 -11.47 -31.09 -20.16
CA ASN A 390 -12.22 -31.85 -19.15
C ASN A 390 -11.67 -31.56 -17.74
N ALA A 391 -12.48 -31.79 -16.73
CA ALA A 391 -12.03 -31.80 -15.34
C ALA A 391 -10.87 -32.78 -15.14
N GLY A 392 -9.94 -32.44 -14.27
CA GLY A 392 -8.77 -33.26 -13.96
C GLY A 392 -7.44 -32.53 -14.11
N ARG A 393 -6.37 -33.31 -14.04
CA ARG A 393 -4.99 -32.79 -14.08
C ARG A 393 -4.48 -32.66 -15.51
N HIS A 394 -3.96 -31.49 -15.82
CA HIS A 394 -3.38 -31.16 -17.12
C HIS A 394 -1.90 -30.81 -17.01
N LYS A 395 -1.16 -31.03 -18.12
CA LYS A 395 0.26 -30.68 -18.23
C LYS A 395 0.52 -29.98 -19.55
N VAL A 396 1.31 -28.90 -19.50
CA VAL A 396 1.79 -28.19 -20.68
C VAL A 396 3.27 -27.85 -20.53
N SER A 397 4.03 -27.96 -21.60
CA SER A 397 5.45 -27.60 -21.59
C SER A 397 5.64 -26.15 -22.02
N LEU A 398 6.40 -25.39 -21.24
CA LEU A 398 6.89 -24.07 -21.61
C LEU A 398 8.37 -24.18 -22.01
N ASP A 399 8.66 -23.81 -23.26
CA ASP A 399 10.03 -23.60 -23.74
C ASP A 399 10.33 -22.08 -23.72
N GLY A 400 11.13 -21.66 -22.75
CA GLY A 400 11.55 -20.26 -22.56
C GLY A 400 12.70 -19.80 -23.45
N SER A 401 13.18 -20.63 -24.42
CA SER A 401 14.34 -20.32 -25.23
C SER A 401 14.21 -19.04 -26.09
N SER A 402 13.00 -18.60 -26.40
CA SER A 402 12.70 -17.35 -27.11
C SER A 402 12.40 -16.16 -26.19
N LEU A 403 12.33 -16.38 -24.85
CA LEU A 403 12.00 -15.36 -23.87
C LEU A 403 13.31 -14.83 -23.23
N SER A 404 13.33 -13.60 -22.79
CA SER A 404 14.46 -13.04 -22.04
C SER A 404 14.60 -13.68 -20.67
N SER A 405 15.83 -13.77 -20.12
CA SER A 405 15.98 -14.14 -18.70
C SER A 405 15.28 -13.10 -17.82
N GLY A 406 14.49 -13.58 -16.87
CA GLY A 406 13.70 -12.71 -16.00
C GLY A 406 12.55 -13.44 -15.30
N LEU A 407 11.77 -12.67 -14.54
CA LEU A 407 10.54 -13.15 -13.91
C LEU A 407 9.36 -12.95 -14.84
N TYR A 408 8.46 -13.92 -14.84
CA TYR A 408 7.21 -13.93 -15.57
C TYR A 408 6.08 -14.36 -14.63
N ILE A 409 4.86 -13.95 -14.95
CA ILE A 409 3.64 -14.38 -14.28
C ILE A 409 2.86 -15.28 -15.21
N LEU A 410 2.63 -16.51 -14.78
CA LEU A 410 1.72 -17.44 -15.43
C LEU A 410 0.32 -17.26 -14.83
N ARG A 411 -0.68 -17.05 -15.65
CA ARG A 411 -2.07 -16.90 -15.25
C ARG A 411 -2.92 -18.01 -15.86
N LEU A 412 -3.58 -18.77 -14.98
CA LEU A 412 -4.56 -19.78 -15.31
C LEU A 412 -5.97 -19.24 -15.00
N SER A 413 -6.84 -19.16 -15.99
CA SER A 413 -8.28 -18.93 -15.81
C SER A 413 -9.00 -20.25 -16.05
N VAL A 414 -9.90 -20.62 -15.14
CA VAL A 414 -10.62 -21.91 -15.17
C VAL A 414 -12.13 -21.70 -15.37
N PRO A 415 -12.91 -22.76 -15.70
CA PRO A 415 -14.33 -22.64 -16.10
C PRO A 415 -15.26 -21.96 -15.09
N ASP A 416 -14.93 -21.97 -13.78
CA ASP A 416 -15.69 -21.28 -12.73
C ASP A 416 -15.38 -19.78 -12.62
N ASN A 417 -14.64 -19.22 -13.59
CA ASN A 417 -14.10 -17.85 -13.61
C ASN A 417 -13.10 -17.53 -12.50
N SER A 418 -12.60 -18.52 -11.75
CA SER A 418 -11.50 -18.30 -10.84
C SER A 418 -10.17 -18.19 -11.60
N MET A 419 -9.23 -17.41 -11.03
CA MET A 419 -7.91 -17.19 -11.61
C MET A 419 -6.82 -17.59 -10.63
N HIS A 420 -5.81 -18.29 -11.16
CA HIS A 420 -4.64 -18.73 -10.38
C HIS A 420 -3.37 -18.20 -11.02
N HIS A 421 -2.43 -17.78 -10.19
CA HIS A 421 -1.17 -17.16 -10.64
C HIS A 421 0.01 -17.94 -10.11
N LEU A 422 1.06 -18.06 -10.92
CA LEU A 422 2.32 -18.66 -10.54
C LEU A 422 3.47 -17.82 -11.09
N LYS A 423 4.46 -17.48 -10.24
CA LYS A 423 5.70 -16.84 -10.69
C LYS A 423 6.64 -17.87 -11.29
N ILE A 424 7.15 -17.60 -12.49
CA ILE A 424 8.16 -18.43 -13.16
C ILE A 424 9.41 -17.57 -13.40
N ALA A 425 10.57 -18.08 -12.98
CA ALA A 425 11.85 -17.49 -13.32
C ALA A 425 12.45 -18.22 -14.53
N ILE A 426 12.75 -17.51 -15.60
CA ILE A 426 13.45 -18.03 -16.78
C ILE A 426 14.93 -17.60 -16.68
N VAL A 427 15.81 -18.59 -16.72
CA VAL A 427 17.26 -18.40 -16.66
C VAL A 427 17.87 -19.01 -17.93
N ARG A 428 18.76 -18.25 -18.58
CA ARG A 428 19.53 -18.72 -19.74
C ARG A 428 21.00 -18.86 -19.41
#